data_4ef611a751e88fdcc684580e9d9f2386
#
_entry.id   4ef611a751e88fdcc684580e9d9f2386
#
_cell.length_a   1.000
_cell.length_b   1.000
_cell.length_c   1.000
_cell.angle_alpha   90.00
_cell.angle_beta   90.00
_cell.angle_gamma   90.00
#
_symmetry.space_group_name_H-M   'P 1'
#
loop_
_entity.id
_entity.type
_entity.pdbx_description
1 polymer ?
#
loop_
_entity_poly.entity_id
_entity_poly.type
_entity_poly.pdbx_seq_one_letter_code
_entity_poly.pdbx_strand_id
1 'polypeptide(L)'
;KDCPVFEKITSLHHIWYFPGLLFVIWKQPLLSIWSYVLSILLFVLLIVNGYYLTPLQIKNKKGVMRYLNVCLAHEYPTFVRNVPPFKWTIGKPFFFHCLCITVTYVIPINFLTYVIILGIQKLTCL
;
A
#
# COMPACT_ATOMS: atom_id res chain seq x y z
N LYS A 1 -5.11 20.30 -17.99
CA LYS A 1 -6.01 19.53 -17.08
C LYS A 1 -5.55 19.85 -15.69
N ASP A 2 -6.21 20.83 -15.07
CA ASP A 2 -5.82 21.35 -13.77
C ASP A 2 -6.28 20.38 -12.71
N CYS A 3 -5.31 19.68 -12.12
CA CYS A 3 -5.55 18.95 -10.89
C CYS A 3 -5.76 20.00 -9.79
N PRO A 4 -6.89 20.03 -9.11
CA PRO A 4 -7.13 21.02 -8.07
C PRO A 4 -6.01 20.96 -7.04
N VAL A 5 -5.62 22.12 -6.51
CA VAL A 5 -4.51 22.28 -5.55
C VAL A 5 -4.65 21.29 -4.38
N PHE A 6 -5.89 21.03 -3.96
CA PHE A 6 -6.20 20.06 -2.91
C PHE A 6 -5.77 18.62 -3.27
N GLU A 7 -5.97 18.17 -4.52
CA GLU A 7 -5.51 16.85 -4.96
C GLU A 7 -3.99 16.75 -5.00
N LYS A 8 -3.29 17.86 -5.31
CA LYS A 8 -1.82 17.90 -5.25
C LYS A 8 -1.32 17.82 -3.81
N ILE A 9 -1.95 18.56 -2.89
CA ILE A 9 -1.58 18.55 -1.48
C ILE A 9 -1.84 17.17 -0.86
N THR A 10 -2.99 16.56 -1.15
CA THR A 10 -3.29 15.21 -0.65
C THR A 10 -2.37 14.13 -1.25
N SER A 11 -1.88 14.32 -2.47
CA SER A 11 -0.88 13.43 -3.06
C SER A 11 0.50 13.54 -2.40
N LEU A 12 0.78 14.65 -1.71
CA LEU A 12 2.02 14.87 -0.97
C LEU A 12 2.02 14.22 0.43
N HIS A 13 0.89 13.60 0.87
CA HIS A 13 0.81 12.97 2.20
C HIS A 13 1.90 11.90 2.40
N HIS A 14 2.32 11.20 1.37
CA HIS A 14 3.42 10.24 1.45
C HIS A 14 4.76 10.89 1.84
N ILE A 15 4.99 12.15 1.43
CA ILE A 15 6.22 12.90 1.78
C ILE A 15 6.22 13.26 3.27
N TRP A 16 5.08 13.64 3.82
CA TRP A 16 4.94 14.02 5.23
C TRP A 16 4.80 12.82 6.17
N TYR A 17 4.27 11.72 5.64
CA TYR A 17 4.08 10.50 6.43
C TYR A 17 5.40 9.94 6.96
N PHE A 18 6.45 9.94 6.14
CA PHE A 18 7.76 9.40 6.52
C PHE A 18 8.43 10.17 7.67
N PRO A 19 8.61 11.51 7.61
CA PRO A 19 9.12 12.29 8.73
C PRO A 19 8.26 12.18 9.99
N GLY A 20 6.93 12.18 9.82
CA GLY A 20 5.99 12.00 10.93
C GLY A 20 6.16 10.64 11.61
N LEU A 21 6.29 9.58 10.82
CA LEU A 21 6.55 8.24 11.33
C LEU A 21 7.88 8.18 12.08
N LEU A 22 8.95 8.72 11.50
CA LEU A 22 10.27 8.77 12.14
C LEU A 22 10.23 9.54 13.48
N PHE A 23 9.48 10.64 13.54
CA PHE A 23 9.30 11.40 14.78
C PHE A 23 8.58 10.58 15.85
N VAL A 24 7.52 9.84 15.49
CA VAL A 24 6.75 9.01 16.42
C VAL A 24 7.58 7.86 16.97
N ILE A 25 8.41 7.21 16.12
CA ILE A 25 9.24 6.07 16.54
C ILE A 25 10.56 6.49 17.21
N TRP A 26 10.90 7.79 17.20
CA TRP A 26 12.12 8.32 17.80
C TRP A 26 12.17 8.01 19.29
N LYS A 27 13.23 7.34 19.71
CA LYS A 27 13.43 6.92 21.12
C LYS A 27 12.34 6.01 21.71
N GLN A 28 11.51 5.40 20.85
CA GLN A 28 10.54 4.40 21.30
C GLN A 28 11.23 3.04 21.50
N PRO A 29 10.67 2.15 22.33
CA PRO A 29 11.20 0.79 22.48
C PRO A 29 11.19 0.07 21.14
N LEU A 30 12.11 -0.89 20.96
CA LEU A 30 12.23 -1.68 19.73
C LEU A 30 10.88 -2.27 19.31
N LEU A 31 10.59 -2.16 18.02
CA LEU A 31 9.39 -2.76 17.43
C LEU A 31 9.37 -4.26 17.64
N SER A 32 8.24 -4.76 18.11
CA SER A 32 8.01 -6.20 18.24
C SER A 32 7.76 -6.81 16.85
N ILE A 33 8.11 -8.10 16.69
CA ILE A 33 7.74 -8.89 15.50
C ILE A 33 6.22 -8.89 15.25
N TRP A 34 5.42 -8.76 16.30
CA TRP A 34 3.96 -8.64 16.20
C TRP A 34 3.51 -7.39 15.45
N SER A 35 4.26 -6.29 15.52
CA SER A 35 4.00 -5.08 14.74
C SER A 35 4.13 -5.35 13.25
N TYR A 36 5.10 -6.16 12.84
CA TYR A 36 5.26 -6.60 11.46
C TYR A 36 4.09 -7.48 11.00
N VAL A 37 3.71 -8.47 11.80
CA VAL A 37 2.58 -9.37 11.50
C VAL A 37 1.28 -8.56 11.37
N LEU A 38 1.01 -7.66 12.31
CA LEU A 38 -0.18 -6.81 12.30
C LEU A 38 -0.21 -5.90 11.07
N SER A 39 0.94 -5.35 10.67
CA SER A 39 1.05 -4.52 9.46
C SER A 39 0.64 -5.29 8.20
N ILE A 40 1.08 -6.53 8.05
CA ILE A 40 0.68 -7.39 6.92
C ILE A 40 -0.83 -7.64 6.95
N LEU A 41 -1.39 -8.00 8.11
CA LEU A 41 -2.83 -8.27 8.26
C LEU A 41 -3.66 -7.04 7.91
N LEU A 42 -3.27 -5.85 8.36
CA LEU A 42 -3.94 -4.60 8.02
C LEU A 42 -3.89 -4.31 6.52
N PHE A 43 -2.73 -4.53 5.87
CA PHE A 43 -2.62 -4.35 4.42
C PHE A 43 -3.53 -5.31 3.64
N VAL A 44 -3.55 -6.58 4.02
CA VAL A 44 -4.45 -7.57 3.41
C VAL A 44 -5.91 -7.16 3.61
N LEU A 45 -6.28 -6.72 4.80
CA LEU A 45 -7.62 -6.22 5.11
C LEU A 45 -7.99 -5.00 4.24
N LEU A 46 -7.06 -4.07 4.04
CA LEU A 46 -7.27 -2.91 3.16
C LEU A 46 -7.46 -3.32 1.69
N ILE A 47 -6.70 -4.30 1.19
CA ILE A 47 -6.86 -4.83 -0.17
C ILE A 47 -8.24 -5.49 -0.32
N VAL A 48 -8.64 -6.31 0.64
CA VAL A 48 -9.95 -6.98 0.64
C VAL A 48 -11.09 -5.97 0.69
N ASN A 49 -11.03 -5.01 1.62
CA ASN A 49 -12.03 -3.95 1.73
C ASN A 49 -12.05 -3.06 0.46
N GLY A 50 -10.89 -2.71 -0.08
CA GLY A 50 -10.79 -1.96 -1.33
C GLY A 50 -11.46 -2.67 -2.49
N TYR A 51 -11.30 -3.99 -2.58
CA TYR A 51 -11.95 -4.78 -3.62
C TYR A 51 -13.48 -4.83 -3.50
N TYR A 52 -13.99 -5.09 -2.30
CA TYR A 52 -15.44 -5.28 -2.10
C TYR A 52 -16.21 -3.97 -1.90
N LEU A 53 -15.60 -2.96 -1.29
CA LEU A 53 -16.30 -1.74 -0.91
C LEU A 53 -16.07 -0.57 -1.86
N THR A 54 -15.01 -0.62 -2.69
CA THR A 54 -14.65 0.51 -3.55
C THR A 54 -14.65 0.09 -5.01
N PRO A 55 -15.54 0.62 -5.85
CA PRO A 55 -15.53 0.32 -7.27
C PRO A 55 -14.28 0.88 -7.94
N LEU A 56 -13.75 0.16 -8.94
CA LEU A 56 -12.58 0.59 -9.72
C LEU A 56 -12.81 1.93 -10.41
N GLN A 57 -14.04 2.17 -10.85
CA GLN A 57 -14.44 3.37 -11.58
C GLN A 57 -15.73 3.95 -11.02
N ILE A 58 -15.79 5.26 -10.94
CA ILE A 58 -17.02 5.99 -10.62
C ILE A 58 -17.34 7.00 -11.73
N LYS A 59 -18.63 7.16 -11.98
CA LYS A 59 -19.12 8.18 -12.89
C LYS A 59 -19.26 9.51 -12.14
N ASN A 60 -18.56 10.55 -12.57
CA ASN A 60 -18.70 11.86 -11.95
C ASN A 60 -20.05 12.53 -12.37
N LYS A 61 -20.39 13.67 -11.76
CA LYS A 61 -21.62 14.43 -12.06
C LYS A 61 -21.73 14.86 -13.53
N LYS A 62 -20.62 14.88 -14.28
CA LYS A 62 -20.58 15.21 -15.71
C LYS A 62 -20.64 13.97 -16.60
N GLY A 63 -20.90 12.79 -16.05
CA GLY A 63 -20.99 11.54 -16.80
C GLY A 63 -19.64 10.92 -17.20
N VAL A 64 -18.52 11.53 -16.83
CA VAL A 64 -17.17 11.04 -17.16
C VAL A 64 -16.76 9.97 -16.16
N MET A 65 -16.29 8.82 -16.66
CA MET A 65 -15.73 7.76 -15.82
C MET A 65 -14.38 8.19 -15.25
N ARG A 66 -14.22 8.06 -13.94
CA ARG A 66 -12.95 8.29 -13.23
C ARG A 66 -12.51 7.01 -12.56
N TYR A 67 -11.24 6.67 -12.74
CA TYR A 67 -10.59 5.63 -11.95
C TYR A 67 -10.37 6.13 -10.53
N LEU A 68 -10.75 5.30 -9.58
CA LEU A 68 -10.36 5.49 -8.18
C LEU A 68 -8.94 4.95 -7.99
N ASN A 69 -8.20 5.58 -7.09
CA ASN A 69 -6.80 5.21 -6.82
C ASN A 69 -6.69 3.96 -5.91
N VAL A 70 -7.33 2.87 -6.32
CA VAL A 70 -7.38 1.57 -5.61
C VAL A 70 -6.77 0.45 -6.44
N CYS A 71 -5.75 0.78 -7.23
CA CYS A 71 -5.15 -0.13 -8.21
C CYS A 71 -4.76 -1.49 -7.63
N LEU A 72 -4.14 -1.52 -6.44
CA LEU A 72 -3.70 -2.78 -5.83
C LEU A 72 -4.85 -3.71 -5.43
N ALA A 73 -6.05 -3.20 -5.21
CA ALA A 73 -7.20 -4.02 -4.87
C ALA A 73 -7.85 -4.65 -6.12
N HIS A 74 -7.81 -3.98 -7.26
CA HIS A 74 -8.53 -4.40 -8.47
C HIS A 74 -7.60 -4.82 -9.61
N GLU A 75 -6.48 -4.13 -9.78
CA GLU A 75 -5.57 -4.34 -10.91
C GLU A 75 -4.11 -4.24 -10.45
N TYR A 76 -3.23 -4.88 -11.20
CA TYR A 76 -1.80 -4.69 -11.02
C TYR A 76 -1.33 -3.40 -11.69
N PRO A 77 -0.32 -2.73 -11.10
CA PRO A 77 0.36 -1.64 -11.78
C PRO A 77 0.88 -2.08 -13.15
N THR A 78 0.80 -1.19 -14.14
CA THR A 78 1.12 -1.51 -15.54
C THR A 78 2.52 -2.09 -15.73
N PHE A 79 3.49 -1.62 -14.93
CA PHE A 79 4.89 -2.07 -15.02
C PHE A 79 5.13 -3.51 -14.52
N VAL A 80 4.23 -4.06 -13.67
CA VAL A 80 4.35 -5.45 -13.20
C VAL A 80 3.34 -6.40 -13.83
N ARG A 81 2.30 -5.88 -14.49
CA ARG A 81 1.18 -6.69 -15.02
C ARG A 81 1.63 -7.82 -15.93
N ASN A 82 2.70 -7.61 -16.72
CA ASN A 82 3.21 -8.59 -17.67
C ASN A 82 4.32 -9.48 -17.10
N VAL A 83 4.73 -9.26 -15.85
CA VAL A 83 5.81 -10.01 -15.21
C VAL A 83 5.22 -11.18 -14.41
N PRO A 84 5.78 -12.41 -14.50
CA PRO A 84 5.44 -13.47 -13.56
C PRO A 84 5.81 -13.09 -12.12
N PRO A 85 5.02 -13.46 -11.10
CA PRO A 85 3.81 -14.29 -11.15
C PRO A 85 2.51 -13.49 -11.42
N PHE A 86 2.55 -12.17 -11.51
CA PHE A 86 1.36 -11.32 -11.66
C PHE A 86 0.56 -11.68 -12.91
N LYS A 87 1.24 -11.87 -14.04
CA LYS A 87 0.61 -12.29 -15.30
C LYS A 87 -0.25 -13.56 -15.17
N TRP A 88 0.18 -14.50 -14.33
CA TRP A 88 -0.52 -15.80 -14.18
C TRP A 88 -1.83 -15.69 -13.39
N THR A 89 -2.02 -14.61 -12.65
CA THR A 89 -3.22 -14.40 -11.85
C THR A 89 -4.26 -13.52 -12.53
N ILE A 90 -3.94 -12.94 -13.70
CA ILE A 90 -4.89 -12.14 -14.48
C ILE A 90 -6.05 -13.04 -14.93
N GLY A 91 -7.28 -12.59 -14.66
CA GLY A 91 -8.50 -13.34 -14.96
C GLY A 91 -8.79 -14.50 -13.99
N LYS A 92 -7.96 -14.70 -12.97
CA LYS A 92 -8.23 -15.67 -11.89
C LYS A 92 -9.11 -15.02 -10.80
N PRO A 93 -9.77 -15.85 -9.95
CA PRO A 93 -10.52 -15.34 -8.80
C PRO A 93 -9.69 -14.41 -7.91
N PHE A 94 -10.35 -13.45 -7.27
CA PHE A 94 -9.72 -12.43 -6.41
C PHE A 94 -8.75 -13.02 -5.37
N PHE A 95 -9.02 -14.20 -4.85
CA PHE A 95 -8.13 -14.89 -3.93
C PHE A 95 -6.70 -15.02 -4.46
N PHE A 96 -6.53 -15.43 -5.73
CA PHE A 96 -5.19 -15.56 -6.35
C PHE A 96 -4.51 -14.20 -6.54
N HIS A 97 -5.28 -13.18 -6.89
CA HIS A 97 -4.79 -11.80 -6.97
C HIS A 97 -4.30 -11.31 -5.60
N CYS A 98 -5.12 -11.45 -4.56
CA CYS A 98 -4.78 -11.06 -3.20
C CYS A 98 -3.54 -11.80 -2.68
N LEU A 99 -3.48 -13.12 -2.88
CA LEU A 99 -2.34 -13.95 -2.48
C LEU A 99 -1.06 -13.51 -3.19
N CYS A 100 -1.12 -13.30 -4.50
CA CYS A 100 0.02 -12.86 -5.29
C CYS A 100 0.57 -11.51 -4.80
N ILE A 101 -0.29 -10.50 -4.62
CA ILE A 101 0.15 -9.20 -4.09
C ILE A 101 0.70 -9.33 -2.67
N THR A 102 0.07 -10.12 -1.83
CA THR A 102 0.53 -10.30 -0.45
C THR A 102 1.94 -10.88 -0.40
N VAL A 103 2.20 -11.94 -1.14
CA VAL A 103 3.50 -12.63 -1.12
C VAL A 103 4.59 -11.82 -1.83
N THR A 104 4.28 -11.20 -2.98
CA THR A 104 5.31 -10.57 -3.82
C THR A 104 5.54 -9.10 -3.51
N TYR A 105 4.60 -8.44 -2.86
CA TYR A 105 4.64 -7.00 -2.60
C TYR A 105 4.50 -6.67 -1.11
N VAL A 106 3.40 -7.09 -0.48
CA VAL A 106 3.09 -6.67 0.90
C VAL A 106 4.14 -7.21 1.89
N ILE A 107 4.43 -8.50 1.86
CA ILE A 107 5.41 -9.12 2.76
C ILE A 107 6.81 -8.54 2.56
N PRO A 108 7.39 -8.50 1.35
CA PRO A 108 8.75 -7.98 1.16
C PRO A 108 8.89 -6.50 1.53
N ILE A 109 7.93 -5.65 1.16
CA ILE A 109 7.99 -4.22 1.48
C ILE A 109 7.85 -3.98 2.99
N ASN A 110 6.90 -4.65 3.65
CA ASN A 110 6.76 -4.53 5.09
C ASN A 110 8.00 -5.06 5.82
N PHE A 111 8.59 -6.16 5.35
CA PHE A 111 9.83 -6.68 5.92
C PHE A 111 10.98 -5.68 5.80
N LEU A 112 11.18 -5.11 4.60
CA LEU A 112 12.21 -4.11 4.37
C LEU A 112 12.00 -2.88 5.27
N THR A 113 10.77 -2.38 5.34
CA THR A 113 10.40 -1.25 6.21
C THR A 113 10.68 -1.57 7.68
N TYR A 114 10.30 -2.76 8.14
CA TYR A 114 10.54 -3.23 9.51
C TYR A 114 12.05 -3.26 9.85
N VAL A 115 12.86 -3.80 8.96
CA VAL A 115 14.33 -3.86 9.14
C VAL A 115 14.94 -2.47 9.18
N ILE A 116 14.52 -1.57 8.30
CA ILE A 116 14.98 -0.16 8.27
C ILE A 116 14.64 0.52 9.60
N ILE A 117 13.41 0.41 10.08
CA ILE A 117 12.97 1.02 11.33
C ILE A 117 13.75 0.47 12.51
N LEU A 118 13.94 -0.86 12.59
CA LEU A 118 14.77 -1.47 13.63
C LEU A 118 16.21 -0.96 13.60
N GLY A 119 16.78 -0.79 12.41
CA GLY A 119 18.11 -0.21 12.23
C GLY A 119 18.20 1.21 12.78
N ILE A 120 17.24 2.06 12.43
CA ILE A 120 17.16 3.44 12.94
C ILE A 120 17.00 3.46 14.46
N GLN A 121 16.11 2.64 15.02
CA GLN A 121 15.90 2.57 16.46
C GLN A 121 17.17 2.14 17.22
N LYS A 122 17.89 1.15 16.70
CA LYS A 122 19.17 0.75 17.29
C LYS A 122 20.21 1.88 17.28
N LEU A 123 20.27 2.65 16.19
CA LEU A 123 21.20 3.79 16.08
C LEU A 123 20.81 4.96 16.99
N THR A 124 19.53 5.17 17.26
CA THR A 124 19.04 6.29 18.08
C THR A 124 18.97 5.96 19.58
N CYS A 125 19.00 4.67 19.94
CA CYS A 125 19.05 4.22 21.35
C CYS A 125 20.48 4.00 21.86
N LEU A 126 21.49 4.16 21.00
CA LEU A 126 22.90 4.22 21.37
C LEU A 126 23.28 5.63 21.78
#